data_621785dc3a2f04e33aac06c74c4ae19c
#
_entry.id   621785dc3a2f04e33aac06c74c4ae19c
#
_cell.length_a   1.000
_cell.length_b   1.000
_cell.length_c   1.000
_cell.angle_alpha   90.00
_cell.angle_beta   90.00
_cell.angle_gamma   90.00
#
_symmetry.space_group_name_H-M   'P 1'
#
loop_
_entity.id
_entity.type
_entity.pdbx_description
1 polymer ?
#
loop_
_entity_poly.entity_id
_entity_poly.type
_entity_poly.pdbx_seq_one_letter_code
_entity_poly.pdbx_strand_id
1 'polypeptide(L)'
;TESMKELVESLLFLARHDKKTLMMEMVRFDAYDVAAEVQREAAMVTPEDTFALEPADHVQIEADRGMLKQVMRILCDNAVKYSPKGSTITLGVQKTESGCTLSMSDHGPGIPKEELSRIFERFYRCDSARKTESSGHGLGLSIARIIVMGHSGQLRVRSKVGAGTTFYVDLPLTQDKVRHGGEVNLPPEKKHRYRLRSKKDKSGYAEAKVS
;
A
#
# COMPACT_ATOMS: atom_id res chain seq x y z
N THR A 1 17.84 -17.81 -4.14
CA THR A 1 16.40 -17.97 -4.43
C THR A 1 15.74 -16.59 -4.44
N GLU A 2 14.65 -16.41 -5.20
CA GLU A 2 13.92 -15.14 -5.38
C GLU A 2 13.60 -14.47 -4.02
N SER A 3 13.09 -15.24 -3.07
CA SER A 3 12.74 -14.74 -1.71
C SER A 3 13.92 -14.10 -0.95
N MET A 4 15.15 -14.57 -1.14
CA MET A 4 16.33 -13.98 -0.49
C MET A 4 16.71 -12.65 -1.16
N LYS A 5 16.56 -12.54 -2.48
CA LYS A 5 16.79 -11.30 -3.23
C LYS A 5 15.81 -10.21 -2.80
N GLU A 6 14.51 -10.54 -2.74
CA GLU A 6 13.46 -9.63 -2.25
C GLU A 6 13.73 -9.13 -0.84
N LEU A 7 14.18 -10.01 0.06
CA LEU A 7 14.54 -9.63 1.43
C LEU A 7 15.70 -8.63 1.45
N VAL A 8 16.77 -8.91 0.70
CA VAL A 8 17.95 -8.04 0.62
C VAL A 8 17.57 -6.68 0.04
N GLU A 9 16.81 -6.63 -1.05
CA GLU A 9 16.32 -5.39 -1.67
C GLU A 9 15.47 -4.57 -0.68
N SER A 10 14.58 -5.23 0.05
CA SER A 10 13.75 -4.62 1.10
C SER A 10 14.59 -4.02 2.23
N LEU A 11 15.60 -4.75 2.69
CA LEU A 11 16.51 -4.27 3.75
C LEU A 11 17.37 -3.10 3.27
N LEU A 12 17.87 -3.14 2.03
CA LEU A 12 18.62 -2.03 1.44
C LEU A 12 17.76 -0.78 1.28
N PHE A 13 16.49 -0.94 0.87
CA PHE A 13 15.54 0.17 0.80
C PHE A 13 15.35 0.81 2.19
N LEU A 14 15.10 0.00 3.21
CA LEU A 14 14.92 0.47 4.59
C LEU A 14 16.19 1.17 5.13
N ALA A 15 17.37 0.63 4.86
CA ALA A 15 18.64 1.22 5.27
C ALA A 15 18.89 2.61 4.61
N ARG A 16 18.51 2.78 3.34
CA ARG A 16 18.57 4.07 2.64
C ARG A 16 17.60 5.07 3.27
N HIS A 17 16.40 4.63 3.60
CA HIS A 17 15.42 5.45 4.30
C HIS A 17 15.92 5.92 5.67
N ASP A 18 16.47 5.00 6.49
CA ASP A 18 16.96 5.31 7.82
C ASP A 18 18.13 6.34 7.80
N LYS A 19 18.91 6.35 6.73
CA LYS A 19 19.95 7.35 6.47
C LYS A 19 19.44 8.65 5.83
N LYS A 20 18.13 8.81 5.65
CA LYS A 20 17.49 9.94 4.94
C LYS A 20 18.02 10.16 3.52
N THR A 21 18.48 9.11 2.87
CA THR A 21 19.04 9.15 1.51
C THR A 21 18.06 8.68 0.44
N LEU A 22 16.78 8.56 0.79
CA LEU A 22 15.75 8.20 -0.19
C LEU A 22 15.51 9.38 -1.12
N MET A 23 16.06 9.31 -2.33
CA MET A 23 15.80 10.29 -3.39
C MET A 23 14.59 9.82 -4.20
N MET A 24 13.65 10.72 -4.46
CA MET A 24 12.46 10.48 -5.26
C MET A 24 12.51 11.32 -6.54
N GLU A 25 12.21 10.69 -7.66
CA GLU A 25 12.10 11.36 -8.95
C GLU A 25 10.64 11.72 -9.22
N MET A 26 10.26 12.94 -8.85
CA MET A 26 8.90 13.42 -9.02
C MET A 26 8.63 13.78 -10.48
N VAL A 27 7.68 13.08 -11.10
CA VAL A 27 7.25 13.31 -12.48
C VAL A 27 5.72 13.39 -12.53
N ARG A 28 5.21 14.10 -13.53
CA ARG A 28 3.76 14.21 -13.74
C ARG A 28 3.28 13.11 -14.67
N PHE A 29 2.25 12.36 -14.23
CA PHE A 29 1.65 11.26 -15.00
C PHE A 29 0.21 11.01 -14.54
N ASP A 30 -0.51 10.17 -15.30
CA ASP A 30 -1.85 9.73 -14.92
C ASP A 30 -1.77 8.55 -13.93
N ALA A 31 -2.41 8.69 -12.76
CA ALA A 31 -2.45 7.64 -11.75
C ALA A 31 -3.12 6.34 -12.28
N TYR A 32 -4.06 6.48 -13.22
CA TYR A 32 -4.69 5.36 -13.92
C TYR A 32 -3.66 4.45 -14.58
N ASP A 33 -2.63 5.02 -15.22
CA ASP A 33 -1.63 4.24 -15.96
C ASP A 33 -0.87 3.26 -15.05
N VAL A 34 -0.55 3.70 -13.81
CA VAL A 34 0.10 2.83 -12.82
C VAL A 34 -0.82 1.72 -12.35
N ALA A 35 -2.09 2.03 -12.06
CA ALA A 35 -3.06 1.02 -11.64
C ALA A 35 -3.33 -0.01 -12.74
N ALA A 36 -3.52 0.44 -13.98
CA ALA A 36 -3.74 -0.43 -15.14
C ALA A 36 -2.52 -1.29 -15.48
N GLU A 37 -1.30 -0.77 -15.28
CA GLU A 37 -0.07 -1.54 -15.45
C GLU A 37 0.04 -2.66 -14.41
N VAL A 38 -0.19 -2.37 -13.13
CA VAL A 38 -0.18 -3.37 -12.06
C VAL A 38 -1.27 -4.41 -12.25
N GLN A 39 -2.49 -4.00 -12.66
CA GLN A 39 -3.57 -4.93 -13.00
C GLN A 39 -3.16 -5.94 -14.07
N ARG A 40 -2.58 -5.45 -15.19
CA ARG A 40 -2.15 -6.33 -16.30
C ARG A 40 -1.04 -7.28 -15.86
N GLU A 41 -0.05 -6.80 -15.12
CA GLU A 41 1.05 -7.63 -14.62
C GLU A 41 0.54 -8.72 -13.67
N ALA A 42 -0.35 -8.38 -12.74
CA ALA A 42 -0.94 -9.34 -11.81
C ALA A 42 -1.75 -10.43 -12.54
N ALA A 43 -2.55 -10.05 -13.53
CA ALA A 43 -3.31 -11.00 -14.32
C ALA A 43 -2.43 -11.97 -15.13
N MET A 44 -1.21 -11.57 -15.51
CA MET A 44 -0.25 -12.46 -16.16
C MET A 44 0.40 -13.46 -15.20
N VAL A 45 0.62 -13.04 -13.93
CA VAL A 45 1.31 -13.85 -12.93
C VAL A 45 0.35 -14.82 -12.23
N THR A 46 -0.89 -14.40 -12.00
CA THR A 46 -1.95 -15.17 -11.32
C THR A 46 -3.20 -15.24 -12.21
N PRO A 47 -3.18 -16.05 -13.26
CA PRO A 47 -4.28 -16.12 -14.22
C PRO A 47 -5.56 -16.76 -13.65
N GLU A 48 -5.48 -17.42 -12.51
CA GLU A 48 -6.63 -17.97 -11.79
C GLU A 48 -7.49 -16.91 -11.09
N ASP A 49 -6.91 -15.73 -10.79
CA ASP A 49 -7.63 -14.64 -10.13
C ASP A 49 -8.14 -13.62 -11.15
N THR A 50 -9.19 -12.89 -10.79
CA THR A 50 -9.73 -11.80 -11.59
C THR A 50 -9.27 -10.45 -11.02
N PHE A 51 -8.81 -9.55 -11.91
CA PHE A 51 -8.37 -8.21 -11.53
C PHE A 51 -9.27 -7.16 -12.17
N ALA A 52 -10.10 -6.49 -11.37
CA ALA A 52 -10.94 -5.38 -11.79
C ALA A 52 -10.25 -4.03 -11.52
N LEU A 53 -10.59 -2.99 -12.30
CA LEU A 53 -10.14 -1.62 -12.08
C LEU A 53 -11.37 -0.71 -12.03
N GLU A 54 -11.84 -0.44 -10.80
CA GLU A 54 -13.06 0.32 -10.51
C GLU A 54 -12.99 1.00 -9.12
N PRO A 55 -13.28 2.30 -8.99
CA PRO A 55 -13.44 3.28 -10.06
C PRO A 55 -12.13 3.49 -10.84
N ALA A 56 -12.23 3.97 -12.08
CA ALA A 56 -11.11 4.10 -13.01
C ALA A 56 -10.98 5.56 -13.50
N ASP A 57 -10.90 6.52 -12.57
CA ASP A 57 -10.72 7.93 -12.92
C ASP A 57 -9.33 8.18 -13.50
N HIS A 58 -9.27 9.08 -14.48
CA HIS A 58 -8.01 9.61 -14.99
C HIS A 58 -7.60 10.84 -14.18
N VAL A 59 -6.53 10.71 -13.38
CA VAL A 59 -6.08 11.77 -12.46
C VAL A 59 -4.60 12.05 -12.64
N GLN A 60 -4.27 13.27 -13.08
CA GLN A 60 -2.88 13.72 -13.17
C GLN A 60 -2.34 14.01 -11.77
N ILE A 61 -1.27 13.34 -11.40
CA ILE A 61 -0.55 13.52 -10.12
C ILE A 61 0.93 13.80 -10.37
N GLU A 62 1.60 14.38 -9.39
CA GLU A 62 3.05 14.52 -9.34
C GLU A 62 3.61 13.57 -8.28
N ALA A 63 4.32 12.52 -8.71
CA ALA A 63 4.84 11.47 -7.84
C ALA A 63 6.05 10.77 -8.45
N ASP A 64 6.78 9.99 -7.66
CA ASP A 64 7.73 9.02 -8.20
C ASP A 64 6.96 7.80 -8.73
N ARG A 65 6.89 7.70 -10.05
CA ARG A 65 6.10 6.67 -10.74
C ARG A 65 6.56 5.25 -10.40
N GLY A 66 7.87 5.05 -10.30
CA GLY A 66 8.44 3.73 -9.97
C GLY A 66 8.11 3.30 -8.54
N MET A 67 8.28 4.23 -7.59
CA MET A 67 7.94 3.98 -6.19
C MET A 67 6.43 3.79 -5.99
N LEU A 68 5.58 4.58 -6.65
CA LEU A 68 4.14 4.41 -6.57
C LEU A 68 3.70 3.04 -7.15
N LYS A 69 4.29 2.62 -8.27
CA LYS A 69 4.07 1.27 -8.82
C LYS A 69 4.49 0.19 -7.84
N GLN A 70 5.62 0.37 -7.13
CA GLN A 70 6.07 -0.56 -6.09
C GLN A 70 5.05 -0.66 -4.94
N VAL A 71 4.47 0.46 -4.49
CA VAL A 71 3.38 0.45 -3.49
C VAL A 71 2.22 -0.40 -3.97
N MET A 72 1.72 -0.14 -5.19
CA MET A 72 0.56 -0.86 -5.74
C MET A 72 0.85 -2.35 -5.92
N ARG A 73 2.08 -2.74 -6.32
CA ARG A 73 2.50 -4.15 -6.37
C ARG A 73 2.49 -4.80 -4.98
N ILE A 74 3.07 -4.16 -3.96
CA ILE A 74 3.06 -4.67 -2.58
C ILE A 74 1.63 -4.93 -2.10
N LEU A 75 0.70 -4.00 -2.38
CA LEU A 75 -0.70 -4.15 -1.99
C LEU A 75 -1.39 -5.27 -2.80
N CYS A 76 -1.09 -5.39 -4.10
CA CYS A 76 -1.61 -6.43 -4.97
C CYS A 76 -1.12 -7.82 -4.54
N ASP A 77 0.18 -7.97 -4.26
CA ASP A 77 0.77 -9.22 -3.80
C ASP A 77 0.15 -9.67 -2.47
N ASN A 78 -0.12 -8.74 -1.56
CA ASN A 78 -0.86 -9.04 -0.34
C ASN A 78 -2.30 -9.49 -0.64
N ALA A 79 -3.01 -8.81 -1.54
CA ALA A 79 -4.37 -9.17 -1.92
C ALA A 79 -4.43 -10.59 -2.51
N VAL A 80 -3.55 -10.92 -3.45
CA VAL A 80 -3.42 -12.27 -4.04
C VAL A 80 -3.09 -13.31 -2.96
N LYS A 81 -2.11 -13.01 -2.13
CA LYS A 81 -1.59 -13.93 -1.12
C LYS A 81 -2.63 -14.33 -0.07
N TYR A 82 -3.50 -13.41 0.33
CA TYR A 82 -4.45 -13.63 1.41
C TYR A 82 -5.88 -13.91 0.93
N SER A 83 -6.17 -13.75 -0.34
CA SER A 83 -7.46 -14.13 -0.93
C SER A 83 -7.53 -15.63 -1.21
N PRO A 84 -8.71 -16.22 -1.19
CA PRO A 84 -8.94 -17.54 -1.77
C PRO A 84 -8.61 -17.52 -3.27
N LYS A 85 -8.07 -18.61 -3.82
CA LYS A 85 -7.82 -18.74 -5.26
C LYS A 85 -9.10 -18.54 -6.07
N GLY A 86 -8.97 -17.89 -7.21
CA GLY A 86 -10.12 -17.55 -8.07
C GLY A 86 -10.91 -16.34 -7.57
N SER A 87 -10.35 -15.57 -6.64
CA SER A 87 -10.99 -14.36 -6.13
C SER A 87 -10.93 -13.21 -7.13
N THR A 88 -11.81 -12.23 -6.92
CA THR A 88 -11.71 -10.94 -7.59
C THR A 88 -10.94 -9.97 -6.69
N ILE A 89 -9.85 -9.42 -7.21
CA ILE A 89 -9.08 -8.34 -6.59
C ILE A 89 -9.40 -7.06 -7.35
N THR A 90 -9.84 -6.03 -6.63
CA THR A 90 -10.27 -4.77 -7.24
C THR A 90 -9.28 -3.67 -6.93
N LEU A 91 -8.67 -3.14 -8.00
CA LEU A 91 -7.91 -1.90 -7.95
C LEU A 91 -8.85 -0.74 -8.21
N GLY A 92 -8.52 0.45 -7.70
CA GLY A 92 -9.32 1.64 -7.97
C GLY A 92 -8.45 2.89 -8.06
N VAL A 93 -8.89 3.84 -8.89
CA VAL A 93 -8.35 5.20 -8.98
C VAL A 93 -9.52 6.16 -8.88
N GLN A 94 -9.54 6.99 -7.87
CA GLN A 94 -10.60 7.95 -7.61
C GLN A 94 -10.05 9.35 -7.44
N LYS A 95 -10.61 10.30 -8.18
CA LYS A 95 -10.34 11.72 -7.97
C LYS A 95 -11.05 12.19 -6.70
N THR A 96 -10.34 12.96 -5.87
CA THR A 96 -10.91 13.60 -4.68
C THR A 96 -10.76 15.11 -4.76
N GLU A 97 -11.40 15.85 -3.86
CA GLU A 97 -11.28 17.32 -3.80
C GLU A 97 -9.82 17.76 -3.58
N SER A 98 -9.05 17.02 -2.81
CA SER A 98 -7.68 17.37 -2.41
C SER A 98 -6.59 16.56 -3.12
N GLY A 99 -6.95 15.59 -3.98
CA GLY A 99 -5.94 14.71 -4.57
C GLY A 99 -6.50 13.54 -5.34
N CYS A 100 -5.80 12.43 -5.21
CA CYS A 100 -6.12 11.15 -5.80
C CYS A 100 -6.06 10.05 -4.74
N THR A 101 -7.02 9.14 -4.75
CA THR A 101 -6.99 7.91 -3.94
C THR A 101 -6.82 6.71 -4.88
N LEU A 102 -5.72 5.95 -4.69
CA LEU A 102 -5.62 4.61 -5.26
C LEU A 102 -6.08 3.60 -4.21
N SER A 103 -6.77 2.55 -4.63
CA SER A 103 -7.25 1.51 -3.72
C SER A 103 -6.92 0.12 -4.22
N MET A 104 -6.82 -0.83 -3.26
CA MET A 104 -6.64 -2.26 -3.50
C MET A 104 -7.55 -3.00 -2.54
N SER A 105 -8.52 -3.73 -3.07
CA SER A 105 -9.51 -4.48 -2.30
C SER A 105 -9.42 -5.97 -2.56
N ASP A 106 -9.46 -6.75 -1.50
CA ASP A 106 -9.44 -8.21 -1.50
C ASP A 106 -10.64 -8.82 -0.77
N HIS A 107 -10.87 -10.10 -0.99
CA HIS A 107 -11.88 -10.92 -0.32
C HIS A 107 -11.24 -11.97 0.62
N GLY A 108 -10.10 -11.63 1.20
CA GLY A 108 -9.38 -12.46 2.15
C GLY A 108 -10.08 -12.59 3.51
N PRO A 109 -9.39 -13.18 4.49
CA PRO A 109 -9.95 -13.42 5.84
C PRO A 109 -10.21 -12.14 6.63
N GLY A 110 -9.73 -10.98 6.12
CA GLY A 110 -9.77 -9.74 6.86
C GLY A 110 -8.75 -9.68 8.01
N ILE A 111 -8.64 -8.53 8.64
CA ILE A 111 -7.67 -8.24 9.70
C ILE A 111 -8.43 -7.86 10.97
N PRO A 112 -8.14 -8.51 12.11
CA PRO A 112 -8.70 -8.11 13.40
C PRO A 112 -8.38 -6.66 13.76
N LYS A 113 -9.33 -5.96 14.38
CA LYS A 113 -9.19 -4.53 14.70
C LYS A 113 -7.94 -4.23 15.54
N GLU A 114 -7.62 -5.08 16.47
CA GLU A 114 -6.45 -4.98 17.36
C GLU A 114 -5.12 -5.09 16.63
N GLU A 115 -5.09 -5.74 15.44
CA GLU A 115 -3.90 -5.91 14.64
C GLU A 115 -3.71 -4.79 13.60
N LEU A 116 -4.76 -4.05 13.25
CA LEU A 116 -4.72 -3.02 12.20
C LEU A 116 -3.66 -1.93 12.43
N SER A 117 -3.37 -1.59 13.68
CA SER A 117 -2.33 -0.61 14.00
C SER A 117 -0.92 -1.14 13.81
N ARG A 118 -0.74 -2.46 13.81
CA ARG A 118 0.56 -3.12 13.79
C ARG A 118 0.97 -3.62 12.42
N ILE A 119 0.05 -3.80 11.49
CA ILE A 119 0.35 -4.34 10.15
C ILE A 119 1.37 -3.52 9.36
N PHE A 120 1.61 -2.26 9.73
CA PHE A 120 2.61 -1.37 9.12
C PHE A 120 3.96 -1.38 9.85
N GLU A 121 4.08 -2.14 10.94
CA GLU A 121 5.36 -2.33 11.64
C GLU A 121 6.28 -3.25 10.84
N ARG A 122 7.59 -3.00 10.90
CA ARG A 122 8.59 -3.87 10.25
C ARG A 122 8.55 -5.26 10.88
N PHE A 123 8.64 -6.30 10.04
CA PHE A 123 8.63 -7.72 10.43
C PHE A 123 7.34 -8.19 11.10
N TYR A 124 6.33 -7.35 11.20
CA TYR A 124 5.05 -7.76 11.78
C TYR A 124 4.26 -8.64 10.79
N ARG A 125 3.67 -9.70 11.32
CA ARG A 125 2.74 -10.60 10.61
C ARG A 125 1.59 -10.93 11.54
N CYS A 126 0.37 -10.84 11.04
CA CYS A 126 -0.83 -11.25 11.77
C CYS A 126 -0.78 -12.72 12.18
N ASP A 127 -1.35 -13.09 13.31
CA ASP A 127 -1.32 -14.48 13.81
C ASP A 127 -2.01 -15.44 12.83
N SER A 128 -3.05 -15.00 12.13
CA SER A 128 -3.70 -15.74 11.04
C SER A 128 -2.75 -16.02 9.87
N ALA A 129 -1.88 -15.07 9.54
CA ALA A 129 -0.89 -15.17 8.47
C ALA A 129 0.34 -16.03 8.83
N ARG A 130 0.60 -16.25 10.12
CA ARG A 130 1.70 -17.12 10.57
C ARG A 130 1.38 -18.59 10.38
N LYS A 131 0.10 -18.96 10.37
CA LYS A 131 -0.38 -20.35 10.21
C LYS A 131 -0.38 -20.81 8.75
N THR A 132 -0.33 -19.90 7.80
CA THR A 132 -0.17 -20.20 6.37
C THR A 132 1.32 -20.26 6.03
N GLU A 133 1.76 -21.30 5.32
CA GLU A 133 3.16 -21.44 4.79
C GLU A 133 3.56 -20.35 3.81
N SER A 134 2.75 -19.29 3.66
CA SER A 134 3.00 -18.22 2.73
C SER A 134 4.25 -17.44 3.11
N SER A 135 5.27 -17.55 2.26
CA SER A 135 6.54 -16.81 2.38
C SER A 135 6.28 -15.30 2.36
N GLY A 136 6.82 -14.59 3.34
CA GLY A 136 6.79 -13.13 3.40
C GLY A 136 7.43 -12.64 4.68
N HIS A 137 8.34 -11.67 4.56
CA HIS A 137 9.20 -11.22 5.65
C HIS A 137 8.55 -10.13 6.53
N GLY A 138 7.29 -9.71 6.23
CA GLY A 138 6.60 -8.66 6.97
C GLY A 138 7.17 -7.26 6.73
N LEU A 139 7.84 -7.03 5.60
CA LEU A 139 8.45 -5.74 5.25
C LEU A 139 7.63 -4.92 4.25
N GLY A 140 6.81 -5.56 3.42
CA GLY A 140 6.13 -4.90 2.31
C GLY A 140 5.28 -3.69 2.74
N LEU A 141 4.36 -3.87 3.69
CA LEU A 141 3.49 -2.77 4.15
C LEU A 141 4.28 -1.64 4.84
N SER A 142 5.38 -1.93 5.51
CA SER A 142 6.26 -0.89 6.08
C SER A 142 6.98 -0.09 4.98
N ILE A 143 7.38 -0.74 3.90
CA ILE A 143 7.95 -0.07 2.71
C ILE A 143 6.89 0.78 2.00
N ALA A 144 5.70 0.22 1.75
CA ALA A 144 4.59 0.96 1.15
C ALA A 144 4.26 2.23 1.96
N ARG A 145 4.22 2.13 3.29
CA ARG A 145 4.04 3.27 4.18
C ARG A 145 5.11 4.35 3.98
N ILE A 146 6.38 3.97 3.98
CA ILE A 146 7.51 4.89 3.81
C ILE A 146 7.39 5.64 2.49
N ILE A 147 7.12 4.94 1.41
CA ILE A 147 6.96 5.53 0.08
C ILE A 147 5.80 6.52 0.07
N VAL A 148 4.63 6.13 0.58
CA VAL A 148 3.44 6.98 0.59
C VAL A 148 3.67 8.24 1.43
N MET A 149 4.30 8.12 2.60
CA MET A 149 4.66 9.27 3.44
C MET A 149 5.68 10.19 2.74
N GLY A 150 6.64 9.62 2.00
CA GLY A 150 7.58 10.39 1.17
C GLY A 150 6.89 11.23 0.10
N HIS A 151 5.73 10.80 -0.40
CA HIS A 151 4.86 11.54 -1.31
C HIS A 151 3.89 12.51 -0.59
N SER A 152 4.11 12.81 0.68
CA SER A 152 3.17 13.61 1.49
C SER A 152 1.74 13.04 1.50
N GLY A 153 1.64 11.73 1.24
CA GLY A 153 0.40 10.98 1.19
C GLY A 153 0.04 10.32 2.51
N GLN A 154 -1.07 9.61 2.50
CA GLN A 154 -1.56 8.81 3.63
C GLN A 154 -1.91 7.40 3.18
N LEU A 155 -1.45 6.39 3.93
CA LEU A 155 -1.85 5.00 3.73
C LEU A 155 -2.93 4.64 4.75
N ARG A 156 -4.08 4.20 4.27
CA ARG A 156 -5.23 3.78 5.09
C ARG A 156 -5.58 2.33 4.82
N VAL A 157 -6.16 1.68 5.81
CA VAL A 157 -6.72 0.33 5.68
C VAL A 157 -8.10 0.27 6.30
N ARG A 158 -9.01 -0.42 5.64
CA ARG A 158 -10.34 -0.76 6.12
C ARG A 158 -10.51 -2.26 6.00
N SER A 159 -10.81 -2.94 7.10
CA SER A 159 -10.93 -4.39 7.10
C SER A 159 -12.01 -4.87 8.04
N LYS A 160 -12.59 -6.02 7.71
CA LYS A 160 -13.54 -6.74 8.52
C LYS A 160 -13.25 -8.24 8.43
N VAL A 161 -13.09 -8.89 9.56
CA VAL A 161 -12.87 -10.34 9.62
C VAL A 161 -13.99 -11.06 8.88
N GLY A 162 -13.61 -11.95 7.97
CA GLY A 162 -14.52 -12.74 7.13
C GLY A 162 -15.09 -11.99 5.92
N ALA A 163 -14.70 -10.72 5.67
CA ALA A 163 -15.22 -9.94 4.55
C ALA A 163 -14.14 -9.33 3.64
N GLY A 164 -12.86 -9.43 4.02
CA GLY A 164 -11.72 -8.93 3.26
C GLY A 164 -11.15 -7.63 3.77
N THR A 165 -10.23 -7.07 2.97
CA THR A 165 -9.48 -5.85 3.31
C THR A 165 -9.43 -4.92 2.11
N THR A 166 -9.47 -3.61 2.38
CA THR A 166 -9.20 -2.58 1.37
C THR A 166 -8.13 -1.63 1.89
N PHE A 167 -7.06 -1.50 1.13
CA PHE A 167 -6.04 -0.48 1.33
C PHE A 167 -6.31 0.73 0.45
N TYR A 168 -6.00 1.93 0.98
CA TYR A 168 -6.16 3.21 0.29
C TYR A 168 -4.86 3.98 0.37
N VAL A 169 -4.40 4.48 -0.76
CA VAL A 169 -3.24 5.35 -0.92
C VAL A 169 -3.76 6.73 -1.34
N ASP A 170 -3.82 7.65 -0.40
CA ASP A 170 -4.26 9.02 -0.65
C ASP A 170 -3.03 9.88 -0.99
N LEU A 171 -3.03 10.52 -2.14
CA LEU A 171 -1.94 11.36 -2.63
C LEU A 171 -2.46 12.76 -2.99
N PRO A 172 -1.71 13.84 -2.72
CA PRO A 172 -2.04 15.16 -3.25
C PRO A 172 -1.80 15.18 -4.76
N LEU A 173 -2.45 16.12 -5.48
CA LEU A 173 -2.25 16.29 -6.93
C LEU A 173 -0.86 16.79 -7.26
N THR A 174 -0.31 17.68 -6.41
CA THR A 174 1.01 18.29 -6.55
C THR A 174 1.79 18.18 -5.25
N GLN A 175 3.10 18.15 -5.34
CA GLN A 175 4.02 18.01 -4.21
C GLN A 175 4.63 19.38 -3.86
N ASP A 176 3.83 20.33 -3.44
CA ASP A 176 4.26 21.73 -3.17
C ASP A 176 5.41 21.86 -2.15
N LYS A 177 5.72 20.80 -1.39
CA LYS A 177 6.78 20.77 -0.38
C LYS A 177 7.94 19.84 -0.68
N VAL A 178 7.86 19.02 -1.72
CA VAL A 178 8.95 18.14 -2.13
C VAL A 178 9.79 18.87 -3.16
N ARG A 179 10.89 19.48 -2.73
CA ARG A 179 11.83 20.13 -3.64
C ARG A 179 12.44 19.07 -4.55
N HIS A 180 12.45 19.33 -5.85
CA HIS A 180 13.17 18.56 -6.85
C HIS A 180 14.61 18.31 -6.37
N GLY A 181 14.99 17.05 -6.18
CA GLY A 181 16.33 16.66 -5.72
C GLY A 181 16.69 16.99 -4.26
N GLY A 182 15.72 17.30 -3.43
CA GLY A 182 15.93 17.54 -2.00
C GLY A 182 15.70 16.28 -1.15
N GLU A 183 16.52 16.15 -0.10
CA GLU A 183 16.27 15.11 0.93
C GLU A 183 14.83 15.21 1.44
N VAL A 184 14.10 14.12 1.32
CA VAL A 184 12.78 14.00 1.95
C VAL A 184 12.99 13.99 3.46
N ASN A 185 12.64 15.07 4.14
CA ASN A 185 12.68 15.15 5.59
C ASN A 185 11.52 14.32 6.16
N LEU A 186 11.71 13.01 6.20
CA LEU A 186 10.76 12.11 6.86
C LEU A 186 10.86 12.33 8.36
N PRO A 187 9.72 12.43 9.05
CA PRO A 187 9.76 12.59 10.50
C PRO A 187 10.49 11.39 11.12
N PRO A 188 11.31 11.62 12.17
CA PRO A 188 11.98 10.53 12.90
C PRO A 188 10.92 9.53 13.37
N GLU A 189 11.26 8.25 13.39
CA GLU A 189 10.43 7.19 13.98
C GLU A 189 10.15 7.48 15.47
N LYS A 190 9.33 8.46 15.74
CA LYS A 190 8.66 8.53 17.03
C LYS A 190 7.71 7.35 17.04
N LYS A 191 7.68 6.57 18.13
CA LYS A 191 6.65 5.55 18.38
C LYS A 191 5.29 6.14 18.02
N HIS A 192 4.90 6.00 16.75
CA HIS A 192 3.67 6.60 16.27
C HIS A 192 2.52 5.87 16.98
N ARG A 193 1.85 6.59 17.86
CA ARG A 193 0.55 6.18 18.34
C ARG A 193 -0.37 6.18 17.13
N TYR A 194 -0.58 4.99 16.59
CA TYR A 194 -1.60 4.76 15.56
C TYR A 194 -2.92 5.30 16.12
N ARG A 195 -3.39 6.38 15.53
CA ARG A 195 -4.68 6.96 15.93
C ARG A 195 -5.76 6.10 15.29
N LEU A 196 -6.15 5.03 15.99
CA LEU A 196 -7.37 4.31 15.68
C LEU A 196 -8.53 5.31 15.86
N ARG A 197 -8.97 5.97 14.80
CA ARG A 197 -10.28 6.57 14.78
C ARG A 197 -11.29 5.42 14.62
N SER A 198 -11.71 4.88 15.77
CA SER A 198 -12.81 3.92 15.83
C SER A 198 -14.12 4.67 15.59
N LYS A 199 -14.40 5.05 14.36
CA LYS A 199 -15.77 5.16 13.90
C LYS A 199 -16.13 3.78 13.38
N LYS A 200 -16.94 3.02 14.13
CA LYS A 200 -17.70 1.95 13.52
C LYS A 200 -18.58 2.63 12.49
N ASP A 201 -18.29 2.44 11.21
CA ASP A 201 -19.31 2.69 10.23
C ASP A 201 -20.43 1.64 10.48
N LYS A 202 -21.64 1.95 10.04
CA LYS A 202 -22.79 1.06 10.21
C LYS A 202 -22.59 -0.32 9.57
N SER A 203 -21.53 -0.53 8.78
CA SER A 203 -21.17 -1.77 8.08
C SER A 203 -20.27 -2.71 8.90
N GLY A 204 -19.76 -2.25 10.06
CA GLY A 204 -18.94 -3.05 10.99
C GLY A 204 -17.47 -3.23 10.57
N TYR A 205 -16.96 -2.45 9.60
CA TYR A 205 -15.56 -2.42 9.25
C TYR A 205 -14.73 -1.62 10.27
N ALA A 206 -13.51 -2.07 10.53
CA ALA A 206 -12.53 -1.32 11.30
C ALA A 206 -11.56 -0.60 10.34
N GLU A 207 -11.13 0.61 10.71
CA GLU A 207 -10.23 1.45 9.91
C GLU A 207 -9.01 1.87 10.71
N ALA A 208 -7.83 1.86 10.08
CA ALA A 208 -6.60 2.45 10.58
C ALA A 208 -5.96 3.34 9.52
N LYS A 209 -5.30 4.41 9.97
CA LYS A 209 -4.59 5.38 9.14
C LYS A 209 -3.15 5.52 9.62
N VAL A 210 -2.26 5.70 8.67
CA VAL A 210 -0.85 6.02 8.92
C VAL A 210 -0.48 7.25 8.11
N SER A 211 -0.13 8.29 8.78
CA SER A 211 0.34 9.56 8.23
C SER A 211 1.69 9.93 8.83
#